data_49d0537d2cb1c579c3407ecc96648fca
#
_entry.id   49d0537d2cb1c579c3407ecc96648fca
#
_cell.length_a   1.000
_cell.length_b   1.000
_cell.length_c   1.000
_cell.angle_alpha   90.00
_cell.angle_beta   90.00
_cell.angle_gamma   90.00
#
_symmetry.space_group_name_H-M   'P 1'
#
loop_
_entity.id
_entity.type
_entity.pdbx_description
1 polymer ?
#
loop_
_entity_poly.entity_id
_entity_poly.type
_entity_poly.pdbx_seq_one_letter_code
_entity_poly.pdbx_strand_id
1 'polypeptide(L)'
;MSEGVLESLRAERAVSAGGRPSWRRAAWRQYRLERRMFWRNPTAAFFNFLLPLLLLALFGAVFSGRQEDLDVVVPGIAGLSVMSATFIALAYNLTFLREHGVLKRLRGTPMPASAYFTGVAGSALANVVLQLAIVIAAGGLVFGVSWPGDWAALVVFAAAGVICFASLGVALSHAIPNSESAPAYVNAVFLPMMMIAGVFYDEEQAPAILRDVAEVLPLKHLVDGLSGAMVHGEGVGAHAGSLLALGLWTAVGLVLAIRGFSWDARRA
;
A
#
# COMPACT_ATOMS: atom_id res chain seq x y z
N MET A 1 -34.55 23.62 -40.77
CA MET A 1 -33.61 23.22 -39.68
C MET A 1 -32.43 24.17 -39.87
N SER A 2 -32.22 25.09 -38.92
CA SER A 2 -31.20 26.16 -39.06
C SER A 2 -29.79 25.60 -39.05
N GLU A 3 -28.87 26.18 -39.82
CA GLU A 3 -27.44 25.77 -39.87
C GLU A 3 -26.81 25.71 -38.46
N GLY A 4 -27.22 26.57 -37.54
CA GLY A 4 -26.77 26.55 -36.15
C GLY A 4 -27.12 25.26 -35.36
N VAL A 5 -28.23 24.58 -35.70
CA VAL A 5 -28.60 23.29 -35.08
C VAL A 5 -27.72 22.17 -35.65
N LEU A 6 -27.37 22.24 -36.93
CA LEU A 6 -26.46 21.25 -37.52
C LEU A 6 -25.02 21.42 -37.05
N GLU A 7 -24.57 22.64 -36.78
CA GLU A 7 -23.26 22.91 -36.19
C GLU A 7 -23.19 22.45 -34.73
N SER A 8 -24.23 22.70 -33.92
CA SER A 8 -24.28 22.19 -32.54
C SER A 8 -24.30 20.68 -32.49
N LEU A 9 -25.05 20.01 -33.36
CA LEU A 9 -25.08 18.52 -33.44
C LEU A 9 -23.75 17.95 -33.97
N ARG A 10 -23.04 18.67 -34.84
CA ARG A 10 -21.68 18.30 -35.28
C ARG A 10 -20.65 18.51 -34.17
N ALA A 11 -20.75 19.57 -33.40
CA ALA A 11 -19.92 19.81 -32.21
C ALA A 11 -20.16 18.77 -31.13
N GLU A 12 -21.40 18.42 -30.84
CA GLU A 12 -21.74 17.32 -29.92
C GLU A 12 -21.24 15.96 -30.41
N ARG A 13 -21.36 15.65 -31.71
CA ARG A 13 -20.79 14.44 -32.30
C ARG A 13 -19.26 14.45 -32.30
N ALA A 14 -18.60 15.57 -32.48
CA ALA A 14 -17.15 15.68 -32.38
C ALA A 14 -16.64 15.49 -30.94
N VAL A 15 -17.38 16.00 -29.95
CA VAL A 15 -17.12 15.76 -28.53
C VAL A 15 -17.37 14.29 -28.16
N SER A 16 -18.40 13.66 -28.74
CA SER A 16 -18.71 12.23 -28.52
C SER A 16 -17.77 11.28 -29.31
N ALA A 17 -17.19 11.75 -30.42
CA ALA A 17 -16.19 11.00 -31.21
C ALA A 17 -14.78 11.02 -30.60
N GLY A 18 -14.55 11.79 -29.54
CA GLY A 18 -13.36 11.66 -28.69
C GLY A 18 -13.37 10.28 -28.04
N GLY A 19 -12.80 9.28 -28.75
CA GLY A 19 -12.81 7.88 -28.35
C GLY A 19 -12.41 7.70 -26.88
N ARG A 20 -13.07 6.76 -26.18
CA ARG A 20 -12.76 6.41 -24.78
C ARG A 20 -11.24 6.33 -24.61
N PRO A 21 -10.65 7.07 -23.67
CA PRO A 21 -9.21 7.04 -23.50
C PRO A 21 -8.77 5.58 -23.30
N SER A 22 -7.71 5.16 -24.00
CA SER A 22 -7.22 3.79 -23.82
C SER A 22 -6.94 3.56 -22.32
N TRP A 23 -7.25 2.37 -21.83
CA TRP A 23 -7.07 1.99 -20.43
C TRP A 23 -5.70 2.41 -19.87
N ARG A 24 -4.63 2.16 -20.65
CA ARG A 24 -3.25 2.54 -20.26
C ARG A 24 -3.08 4.04 -20.08
N ARG A 25 -3.69 4.87 -20.95
CA ARG A 25 -3.64 6.33 -20.80
C ARG A 25 -4.42 6.82 -19.60
N ALA A 26 -5.56 6.18 -19.29
CA ALA A 26 -6.36 6.52 -18.12
C ALA A 26 -5.60 6.17 -16.82
N ALA A 27 -5.03 4.98 -16.71
CA ALA A 27 -4.23 4.54 -15.58
C ALA A 27 -2.99 5.43 -15.38
N TRP A 28 -2.29 5.79 -16.46
CA TRP A 28 -1.13 6.68 -16.38
C TRP A 28 -1.49 8.10 -15.95
N ARG A 29 -2.61 8.64 -16.43
CA ARG A 29 -3.10 9.96 -15.99
C ARG A 29 -3.44 9.95 -14.50
N GLN A 30 -4.09 8.89 -14.01
CA GLN A 30 -4.40 8.73 -12.60
C GLN A 30 -3.12 8.63 -11.76
N TYR A 31 -2.16 7.80 -12.16
CA TYR A 31 -0.86 7.72 -11.51
C TYR A 31 -0.19 9.10 -11.39
N ARG A 32 -0.13 9.86 -12.49
CA ARG A 32 0.46 11.21 -12.47
C ARG A 32 -0.30 12.17 -11.57
N LEU A 33 -1.62 12.04 -11.50
CA LEU A 33 -2.46 12.85 -10.62
C LEU A 33 -2.14 12.55 -9.15
N GLU A 34 -2.11 11.27 -8.76
CA GLU A 34 -1.76 10.82 -7.40
C GLU A 34 -0.36 11.31 -6.99
N ARG A 35 0.64 11.17 -7.88
CA ARG A 35 1.99 11.66 -7.64
C ARG A 35 2.03 13.17 -7.41
N ARG A 36 1.27 13.94 -8.20
CA ARG A 36 1.17 15.39 -8.03
C ARG A 36 0.47 15.76 -6.73
N MET A 37 -0.61 15.09 -6.38
CA MET A 37 -1.33 15.35 -5.13
C MET A 37 -0.45 15.05 -3.92
N PHE A 38 0.28 13.94 -3.92
CA PHE A 38 1.20 13.56 -2.86
C PHE A 38 2.26 14.64 -2.63
N TRP A 39 2.97 15.09 -3.67
CA TRP A 39 4.04 16.09 -3.55
C TRP A 39 3.54 17.53 -3.33
N ARG A 40 2.28 17.80 -3.61
CA ARG A 40 1.66 19.11 -3.30
C ARG A 40 1.30 19.27 -1.83
N ASN A 41 1.31 18.20 -1.06
CA ASN A 41 1.18 18.24 0.39
C ASN A 41 2.51 17.84 1.06
N PRO A 42 3.48 18.76 1.13
CA PRO A 42 4.82 18.43 1.63
C PRO A 42 4.81 17.99 3.10
N THR A 43 3.87 18.49 3.89
CA THR A 43 3.72 18.08 5.28
C THR A 43 3.31 16.61 5.37
N ALA A 44 2.29 16.19 4.64
CA ALA A 44 1.87 14.79 4.64
C ALA A 44 2.94 13.87 4.04
N ALA A 45 3.62 14.31 2.99
CA ALA A 45 4.74 13.57 2.40
C ALA A 45 5.88 13.40 3.43
N PHE A 46 6.26 14.47 4.13
CA PHE A 46 7.29 14.44 5.17
C PHE A 46 6.94 13.43 6.29
N PHE A 47 5.74 13.51 6.85
CA PHE A 47 5.33 12.59 7.92
C PHE A 47 5.20 11.14 7.45
N ASN A 48 4.86 10.91 6.19
CA ASN A 48 4.80 9.57 5.62
C ASN A 48 6.19 8.89 5.62
N PHE A 49 7.26 9.64 5.38
CA PHE A 49 8.63 9.11 5.41
C PHE A 49 9.26 9.19 6.81
N LEU A 50 8.84 10.13 7.63
CA LEU A 50 9.41 10.38 8.94
C LEU A 50 9.22 9.21 9.90
N LEU A 51 8.01 8.61 9.94
CA LEU A 51 7.70 7.56 10.91
C LEU A 51 8.61 6.34 10.79
N PRO A 52 8.82 5.72 9.60
CA PRO A 52 9.77 4.62 9.47
C PRO A 52 11.19 4.99 9.83
N LEU A 53 11.61 6.22 9.49
CA LEU A 53 12.95 6.71 9.86
C LEU A 53 13.10 6.92 11.36
N LEU A 54 12.06 7.41 12.04
CA LEU A 54 12.09 7.54 13.51
C LEU A 54 12.16 6.17 14.17
N LEU A 55 11.39 5.19 13.68
CA LEU A 55 11.45 3.82 14.18
C LEU A 55 12.85 3.23 13.95
N LEU A 56 13.40 3.42 12.74
CA LEU A 56 14.74 2.96 12.42
C LEU A 56 15.80 3.64 13.30
N ALA A 57 15.70 4.94 13.53
CA ALA A 57 16.61 5.68 14.40
C ALA A 57 16.51 5.22 15.86
N LEU A 58 15.27 5.02 16.35
CA LEU A 58 15.01 4.55 17.71
C LEU A 58 15.58 3.15 17.93
N PHE A 59 15.16 2.20 17.11
CA PHE A 59 15.58 0.80 17.24
C PHE A 59 17.06 0.63 16.86
N GLY A 60 17.53 1.33 15.86
CA GLY A 60 18.94 1.35 15.49
C GLY A 60 19.86 1.88 16.61
N ALA A 61 19.39 2.87 17.37
CA ALA A 61 20.11 3.37 18.55
C ALA A 61 20.06 2.38 19.71
N VAL A 62 18.89 1.76 19.98
CA VAL A 62 18.70 0.78 21.06
C VAL A 62 19.51 -0.51 20.80
N PHE A 63 19.55 -0.96 19.56
CA PHE A 63 20.26 -2.19 19.17
C PHE A 63 21.65 -1.91 18.56
N SER A 64 22.17 -0.70 18.74
CA SER A 64 23.51 -0.34 18.26
C SER A 64 24.56 -1.33 18.75
N GLY A 65 25.30 -1.93 17.81
CA GLY A 65 26.31 -2.96 18.08
C GLY A 65 25.78 -4.40 18.20
N ARG A 66 24.46 -4.61 18.02
CA ARG A 66 23.84 -5.93 17.96
C ARG A 66 23.28 -6.15 16.55
N GLN A 67 24.10 -6.70 15.67
CA GLN A 67 23.75 -6.86 14.26
C GLN A 67 22.54 -7.80 14.10
N GLU A 68 22.46 -8.87 14.89
CA GLU A 68 21.36 -9.85 14.87
C GLU A 68 20.00 -9.19 15.10
N ASP A 69 19.91 -8.26 16.06
CA ASP A 69 18.66 -7.54 16.34
C ASP A 69 18.30 -6.56 15.19
N LEU A 70 19.29 -5.93 14.58
CA LEU A 70 19.08 -5.03 13.45
C LEU A 70 18.62 -5.79 12.18
N ASP A 71 19.11 -7.00 11.99
CA ASP A 71 18.74 -7.88 10.89
C ASP A 71 17.27 -8.36 10.98
N VAL A 72 16.66 -8.30 12.16
CA VAL A 72 15.22 -8.51 12.37
C VAL A 72 14.43 -7.22 12.17
N VAL A 73 14.88 -6.14 12.79
CA VAL A 73 14.12 -4.87 12.87
C VAL A 73 14.07 -4.13 11.53
N VAL A 74 15.15 -4.14 10.74
CA VAL A 74 15.18 -3.37 9.49
C VAL A 74 14.20 -3.93 8.44
N PRO A 75 14.14 -5.24 8.16
CA PRO A 75 13.09 -5.81 7.32
C PRO A 75 11.68 -5.62 7.91
N GLY A 76 11.53 -5.69 9.22
CA GLY A 76 10.28 -5.41 9.91
C GLY A 76 9.77 -3.99 9.63
N ILE A 77 10.64 -2.98 9.78
CA ILE A 77 10.32 -1.58 9.44
C ILE A 77 10.04 -1.41 7.94
N ALA A 78 10.75 -2.14 7.07
CA ALA A 78 10.48 -2.16 5.65
C ALA A 78 9.06 -2.70 5.35
N GLY A 79 8.66 -3.81 5.99
CA GLY A 79 7.31 -4.38 5.90
C GLY A 79 6.22 -3.42 6.40
N LEU A 80 6.45 -2.76 7.54
CA LEU A 80 5.56 -1.71 8.06
C LEU A 80 5.42 -0.54 7.09
N SER A 81 6.51 -0.17 6.43
CA SER A 81 6.51 0.89 5.42
C SER A 81 5.59 0.54 4.25
N VAL A 82 5.68 -0.70 3.75
CA VAL A 82 4.80 -1.20 2.70
C VAL A 82 3.33 -1.17 3.15
N MET A 83 3.04 -1.70 4.33
CA MET A 83 1.69 -1.74 4.88
C MET A 83 1.12 -0.33 5.10
N SER A 84 1.87 0.57 5.71
CA SER A 84 1.40 1.94 5.98
C SER A 84 1.14 2.74 4.71
N ALA A 85 2.04 2.68 3.74
CA ALA A 85 1.92 3.40 2.48
C ALA A 85 0.79 2.88 1.57
N THR A 86 0.26 1.68 1.84
CA THR A 86 -0.80 1.06 1.04
C THR A 86 -2.10 0.90 1.81
N PHE A 87 -2.11 0.10 2.87
CA PHE A 87 -3.31 -0.22 3.64
C PHE A 87 -3.91 1.03 4.29
N ILE A 88 -3.11 1.75 5.10
CA ILE A 88 -3.57 2.95 5.80
C ILE A 88 -3.97 4.02 4.78
N ALA A 89 -3.08 4.32 3.85
CA ALA A 89 -3.28 5.40 2.88
C ALA A 89 -4.54 5.17 2.03
N LEU A 90 -4.79 3.93 1.57
CA LEU A 90 -5.97 3.61 0.76
C LEU A 90 -7.25 3.58 1.58
N ALA A 91 -7.23 3.02 2.79
CA ALA A 91 -8.39 3.02 3.67
C ALA A 91 -8.87 4.44 3.98
N TYR A 92 -7.94 5.35 4.32
CA TYR A 92 -8.25 6.77 4.54
C TYR A 92 -8.73 7.47 3.28
N ASN A 93 -7.95 7.37 2.19
CA ASN A 93 -8.23 8.11 0.97
C ASN A 93 -9.59 7.73 0.38
N LEU A 94 -9.89 6.42 0.29
CA LEU A 94 -11.16 5.96 -0.28
C LEU A 94 -12.35 6.33 0.60
N THR A 95 -12.21 6.29 1.93
CA THR A 95 -13.26 6.75 2.85
C THR A 95 -13.53 8.23 2.63
N PHE A 96 -12.49 9.05 2.58
CA PHE A 96 -12.58 10.49 2.32
C PHE A 96 -13.24 10.79 0.95
N LEU A 97 -12.78 10.14 -0.12
CA LEU A 97 -13.31 10.36 -1.47
C LEU A 97 -14.77 9.93 -1.60
N ARG A 98 -15.18 8.87 -0.88
CA ARG A 98 -16.57 8.41 -0.85
C ARG A 98 -17.45 9.42 -0.11
N GLU A 99 -17.05 9.87 1.07
CA GLU A 99 -17.80 10.82 1.88
C GLU A 99 -18.04 12.16 1.16
N HIS A 100 -17.01 12.65 0.44
CA HIS A 100 -17.10 13.88 -0.34
C HIS A 100 -17.75 13.72 -1.72
N GLY A 101 -18.28 12.52 -2.03
CA GLY A 101 -18.97 12.23 -3.30
C GLY A 101 -18.05 12.25 -4.53
N VAL A 102 -16.73 12.23 -4.34
CA VAL A 102 -15.76 12.22 -5.45
C VAL A 102 -15.85 10.91 -6.22
N LEU A 103 -15.99 9.78 -5.53
CA LEU A 103 -16.17 8.47 -6.16
C LEU A 103 -17.44 8.42 -7.03
N LYS A 104 -18.54 9.04 -6.58
CA LYS A 104 -19.78 9.15 -7.36
C LYS A 104 -19.57 9.95 -8.66
N ARG A 105 -18.83 11.06 -8.60
CA ARG A 105 -18.47 11.85 -9.79
C ARG A 105 -17.56 11.05 -10.72
N LEU A 106 -16.63 10.30 -10.17
CA LEU A 106 -15.72 9.44 -10.94
C LEU A 106 -16.49 8.39 -11.75
N ARG A 107 -17.55 7.79 -11.17
CA ARG A 107 -18.46 6.86 -11.87
C ARG A 107 -19.11 7.48 -13.11
N GLY A 108 -19.38 8.79 -13.10
CA GLY A 108 -19.91 9.54 -14.26
C GLY A 108 -18.88 9.81 -15.36
N THR A 109 -17.61 9.49 -15.15
CA THR A 109 -16.54 9.68 -16.14
C THR A 109 -16.34 8.42 -16.99
N PRO A 110 -15.82 8.54 -18.23
CA PRO A 110 -15.51 7.39 -19.08
C PRO A 110 -14.29 6.57 -18.60
N MET A 111 -13.79 6.79 -17.37
CA MET A 111 -12.64 6.09 -16.82
C MET A 111 -13.06 4.75 -16.20
N PRO A 112 -12.47 3.62 -16.63
CA PRO A 112 -12.72 2.32 -16.00
C PRO A 112 -12.20 2.30 -14.55
N ALA A 113 -12.95 1.70 -13.63
CA ALA A 113 -12.52 1.54 -12.23
C ALA A 113 -11.17 0.83 -12.11
N SER A 114 -10.91 -0.18 -12.96
CA SER A 114 -9.62 -0.88 -13.00
C SER A 114 -8.46 0.06 -13.34
N ALA A 115 -8.63 1.00 -14.27
CA ALA A 115 -7.59 1.99 -14.59
C ALA A 115 -7.33 2.95 -13.42
N TYR A 116 -8.40 3.35 -12.70
CA TYR A 116 -8.28 4.15 -11.48
C TYR A 116 -7.43 3.44 -10.42
N PHE A 117 -7.85 2.23 -10.02
CA PHE A 117 -7.13 1.46 -8.99
C PHE A 117 -5.69 1.12 -9.39
N THR A 118 -5.45 0.82 -10.68
CA THR A 118 -4.07 0.59 -11.17
C THR A 118 -3.22 1.86 -11.05
N GLY A 119 -3.77 3.02 -11.36
CA GLY A 119 -3.05 4.30 -11.20
C GLY A 119 -2.71 4.60 -9.75
N VAL A 120 -3.66 4.36 -8.83
CA VAL A 120 -3.48 4.53 -7.38
C VAL A 120 -2.45 3.54 -6.84
N ALA A 121 -2.57 2.24 -7.17
CA ALA A 121 -1.63 1.20 -6.76
C ALA A 121 -0.21 1.47 -7.29
N GLY A 122 -0.09 1.92 -8.55
CA GLY A 122 1.19 2.33 -9.12
C GLY A 122 1.84 3.50 -8.37
N SER A 123 1.04 4.48 -7.92
CA SER A 123 1.54 5.58 -7.08
C SER A 123 1.97 5.11 -5.69
N ALA A 124 1.21 4.20 -5.08
CA ALA A 124 1.56 3.58 -3.81
C ALA A 124 2.87 2.78 -3.94
N LEU A 125 3.02 1.98 -5.00
CA LEU A 125 4.27 1.26 -5.29
C LEU A 125 5.46 2.21 -5.42
N ALA A 126 5.31 3.32 -6.13
CA ALA A 126 6.37 4.32 -6.24
C ALA A 126 6.75 4.94 -4.88
N ASN A 127 5.78 5.15 -3.98
CA ASN A 127 6.06 5.61 -2.61
C ASN A 127 6.78 4.53 -1.81
N VAL A 128 6.33 3.26 -1.91
CA VAL A 128 6.98 2.12 -1.24
C VAL A 128 8.42 1.95 -1.71
N VAL A 129 8.67 2.01 -3.02
CA VAL A 129 10.04 1.91 -3.55
C VAL A 129 10.94 3.01 -2.98
N LEU A 130 10.45 4.25 -2.94
CA LEU A 130 11.20 5.36 -2.35
C LEU A 130 11.43 5.14 -0.85
N GLN A 131 10.42 4.67 -0.13
CA GLN A 131 10.49 4.43 1.31
C GLN A 131 11.45 3.29 1.66
N LEU A 132 11.39 2.17 0.92
CA LEU A 132 12.33 1.07 1.06
C LEU A 132 13.77 1.53 0.75
N ALA A 133 13.97 2.30 -0.32
CA ALA A 133 15.28 2.85 -0.65
C ALA A 133 15.84 3.71 0.49
N ILE A 134 15.00 4.53 1.12
CA ILE A 134 15.40 5.36 2.27
C ILE A 134 15.72 4.50 3.50
N VAL A 135 14.88 3.50 3.83
CA VAL A 135 15.10 2.60 4.98
C VAL A 135 16.37 1.78 4.79
N ILE A 136 16.57 1.19 3.60
CA ILE A 136 17.76 0.40 3.28
C ILE A 136 19.03 1.28 3.32
N ALA A 137 18.97 2.46 2.69
CA ALA A 137 20.10 3.37 2.69
C ALA A 137 20.44 3.86 4.12
N ALA A 138 19.45 4.22 4.92
CA ALA A 138 19.67 4.64 6.30
C ALA A 138 20.17 3.47 7.17
N GLY A 139 19.63 2.26 7.01
CA GLY A 139 20.09 1.05 7.69
C GLY A 139 21.56 0.74 7.36
N GLY A 140 21.91 0.75 6.08
CA GLY A 140 23.27 0.45 5.65
C GLY A 140 24.29 1.53 6.00
N LEU A 141 23.96 2.81 5.76
CA LEU A 141 24.92 3.92 5.93
C LEU A 141 25.10 4.35 7.40
N VAL A 142 24.05 4.27 8.21
CA VAL A 142 24.07 4.75 9.60
C VAL A 142 24.31 3.63 10.60
N PHE A 143 23.69 2.47 10.36
CA PHE A 143 23.73 1.35 11.33
C PHE A 143 24.56 0.15 10.85
N GLY A 144 25.14 0.21 9.64
CA GLY A 144 26.02 -0.83 9.12
C GLY A 144 25.30 -2.14 8.74
N VAL A 145 23.98 -2.09 8.55
CA VAL A 145 23.20 -3.24 8.08
C VAL A 145 23.62 -3.61 6.65
N SER A 146 23.74 -4.89 6.39
CA SER A 146 24.13 -5.40 5.07
C SER A 146 23.16 -4.95 3.97
N TRP A 147 23.70 -4.68 2.79
CA TRP A 147 22.87 -4.39 1.62
C TRP A 147 22.09 -5.65 1.21
N PRO A 148 20.88 -5.49 0.62
CA PRO A 148 20.07 -6.62 0.21
C PRO A 148 20.86 -7.60 -0.65
N GLY A 149 20.82 -8.88 -0.29
CA GLY A 149 21.52 -9.95 -1.01
C GLY A 149 20.80 -10.33 -2.30
N ASP A 150 19.45 -10.27 -2.33
CA ASP A 150 18.64 -10.51 -3.53
C ASP A 150 17.65 -9.36 -3.79
N TRP A 151 18.02 -8.47 -4.72
CA TRP A 151 17.19 -7.34 -5.13
C TRP A 151 15.95 -7.77 -5.90
N ALA A 152 15.98 -8.89 -6.61
CA ALA A 152 14.84 -9.38 -7.36
C ALA A 152 13.75 -9.88 -6.39
N ALA A 153 14.13 -10.67 -5.39
CA ALA A 153 13.23 -11.11 -4.34
C ALA A 153 12.64 -9.92 -3.56
N LEU A 154 13.47 -8.93 -3.20
CA LEU A 154 13.02 -7.70 -2.54
C LEU A 154 11.92 -7.00 -3.33
N VAL A 155 12.10 -6.81 -4.64
CA VAL A 155 11.11 -6.16 -5.50
C VAL A 155 9.84 -6.99 -5.63
N VAL A 156 9.95 -8.31 -5.74
CA VAL A 156 8.79 -9.22 -5.84
C VAL A 156 7.97 -9.17 -4.56
N PHE A 157 8.60 -9.31 -3.38
CA PHE A 157 7.89 -9.26 -2.10
C PHE A 157 7.30 -7.88 -1.82
N ALA A 158 8.02 -6.80 -2.12
CA ALA A 158 7.48 -5.45 -2.01
C ALA A 158 6.25 -5.25 -2.91
N ALA A 159 6.28 -5.71 -4.15
CA ALA A 159 5.15 -5.62 -5.08
C ALA A 159 3.96 -6.48 -4.61
N ALA A 160 4.21 -7.72 -4.16
CA ALA A 160 3.18 -8.60 -3.60
C ALA A 160 2.54 -7.96 -2.35
N GLY A 161 3.34 -7.40 -1.45
CA GLY A 161 2.87 -6.68 -0.27
C GLY A 161 2.01 -5.47 -0.64
N VAL A 162 2.45 -4.65 -1.61
CA VAL A 162 1.65 -3.51 -2.11
C VAL A 162 0.28 -3.96 -2.60
N ILE A 163 0.21 -5.01 -3.42
CA ILE A 163 -1.05 -5.52 -3.97
C ILE A 163 -1.93 -6.08 -2.85
N CYS A 164 -1.35 -6.85 -1.94
CA CYS A 164 -2.05 -7.44 -0.80
C CYS A 164 -2.64 -6.34 0.10
N PHE A 165 -1.83 -5.45 0.62
CA PHE A 165 -2.26 -4.42 1.55
C PHE A 165 -3.12 -3.34 0.88
N ALA A 166 -2.93 -3.06 -0.41
CA ALA A 166 -3.84 -2.21 -1.16
C ALA A 166 -5.23 -2.81 -1.24
N SER A 167 -5.35 -4.11 -1.55
CA SER A 167 -6.64 -4.81 -1.61
C SER A 167 -7.37 -4.84 -0.26
N LEU A 168 -6.63 -5.10 0.83
CA LEU A 168 -7.15 -5.07 2.19
C LEU A 168 -7.55 -3.65 2.64
N GLY A 169 -6.79 -2.63 2.27
CA GLY A 169 -7.12 -1.22 2.55
C GLY A 169 -8.39 -0.78 1.84
N VAL A 170 -8.57 -1.18 0.57
CA VAL A 170 -9.83 -0.98 -0.16
C VAL A 170 -10.97 -1.69 0.54
N ALA A 171 -10.80 -2.97 0.92
CA ALA A 171 -11.81 -3.74 1.63
C ALA A 171 -12.21 -3.08 2.96
N LEU A 172 -11.22 -2.67 3.77
CA LEU A 172 -11.48 -1.99 5.05
C LEU A 172 -12.24 -0.67 4.86
N SER A 173 -11.92 0.10 3.81
CA SER A 173 -12.60 1.38 3.55
C SER A 173 -14.12 1.24 3.49
N HIS A 174 -14.65 0.06 3.15
CA HIS A 174 -16.09 -0.20 3.11
C HIS A 174 -16.72 -0.37 4.50
N ALA A 175 -15.96 -0.82 5.48
CA ALA A 175 -16.43 -0.94 6.85
C ALA A 175 -16.44 0.40 7.58
N ILE A 176 -15.63 1.36 7.15
CA ILE A 176 -15.49 2.68 7.77
C ILE A 176 -16.70 3.55 7.39
N PRO A 177 -17.50 4.07 8.34
CA PRO A 177 -18.68 4.85 8.04
C PRO A 177 -18.37 6.27 7.52
N ASN A 178 -17.40 6.96 8.11
CA ASN A 178 -17.00 8.34 7.79
C ASN A 178 -15.50 8.56 8.01
N SER A 179 -14.99 9.69 7.54
CA SER A 179 -13.55 10.02 7.65
C SER A 179 -13.10 10.26 9.10
N GLU A 180 -13.99 10.68 9.97
CA GLU A 180 -13.68 10.95 11.37
C GLU A 180 -13.41 9.65 12.15
N SER A 181 -14.15 8.58 11.85
CA SER A 181 -13.95 7.27 12.46
C SER A 181 -12.82 6.45 11.80
N ALA A 182 -12.33 6.87 10.64
CA ALA A 182 -11.32 6.12 9.90
C ALA A 182 -10.05 5.82 10.73
N PRO A 183 -9.51 6.72 11.57
CA PRO A 183 -8.36 6.41 12.43
C PRO A 183 -8.61 5.24 13.38
N ALA A 184 -9.79 5.17 13.98
CA ALA A 184 -10.12 4.10 14.93
C ALA A 184 -10.16 2.73 14.23
N TYR A 185 -10.86 2.63 13.09
CA TYR A 185 -10.96 1.38 12.32
C TYR A 185 -9.62 0.91 11.78
N VAL A 186 -8.83 1.83 11.23
CA VAL A 186 -7.52 1.51 10.67
C VAL A 186 -6.58 1.04 11.77
N ASN A 187 -6.49 1.77 12.89
CA ASN A 187 -5.61 1.41 13.99
C ASN A 187 -6.05 0.13 14.71
N ALA A 188 -7.34 -0.18 14.75
CA ALA A 188 -7.84 -1.44 15.31
C ALA A 188 -7.33 -2.68 14.55
N VAL A 189 -6.97 -2.53 13.26
CA VAL A 189 -6.35 -3.61 12.46
C VAL A 189 -4.83 -3.47 12.43
N PHE A 190 -4.35 -2.24 12.20
CA PHE A 190 -2.92 -1.97 12.01
C PHE A 190 -2.08 -2.27 13.25
N LEU A 191 -2.51 -1.78 14.43
CA LEU A 191 -1.71 -1.92 15.66
C LEU A 191 -1.55 -3.39 16.12
N PRO A 192 -2.63 -4.21 16.19
CA PRO A 192 -2.46 -5.62 16.52
C PRO A 192 -1.58 -6.36 15.50
N MET A 193 -1.78 -6.09 14.20
CA MET A 193 -0.99 -6.72 13.15
C MET A 193 0.50 -6.35 13.27
N MET A 194 0.81 -5.09 13.53
CA MET A 194 2.17 -4.61 13.74
C MET A 194 2.83 -5.27 14.97
N MET A 195 2.07 -5.42 16.06
CA MET A 195 2.60 -5.98 17.31
C MET A 195 2.80 -7.49 17.26
N ILE A 196 1.96 -8.21 16.50
CA ILE A 196 1.98 -9.67 16.46
C ILE A 196 2.92 -10.22 15.38
N ALA A 197 3.10 -9.51 14.27
CA ALA A 197 3.80 -10.01 13.09
C ALA A 197 5.34 -10.09 13.18
N GLY A 198 5.92 -10.05 14.38
CA GLY A 198 7.38 -10.20 14.55
C GLY A 198 8.22 -9.04 13.99
N VAL A 199 7.63 -7.85 13.87
CA VAL A 199 8.31 -6.68 13.26
C VAL A 199 9.48 -6.16 14.10
N PHE A 200 9.38 -6.29 15.42
CA PHE A 200 10.32 -5.68 16.38
C PHE A 200 11.01 -6.68 17.31
N TYR A 201 10.73 -7.96 17.16
CA TYR A 201 11.30 -9.01 17.99
C TYR A 201 11.49 -10.29 17.19
N ASP A 202 12.42 -11.10 17.66
CA ASP A 202 12.65 -12.43 17.13
C ASP A 202 11.51 -13.37 17.56
N GLU A 203 10.93 -14.08 16.61
CA GLU A 203 9.79 -14.99 16.83
C GLU A 203 10.13 -16.14 17.78
N GLU A 204 11.38 -16.58 17.84
CA GLU A 204 11.80 -17.65 18.75
C GLU A 204 11.58 -17.27 20.22
N GLN A 205 11.58 -15.96 20.52
CA GLN A 205 11.36 -15.43 21.86
C GLN A 205 9.89 -15.20 22.19
N ALA A 206 8.99 -15.33 21.21
CA ALA A 206 7.57 -15.09 21.40
C ALA A 206 6.85 -16.32 21.97
N PRO A 207 5.78 -16.12 22.79
CA PRO A 207 4.89 -17.19 23.20
C PRO A 207 4.28 -17.93 22.00
N ALA A 208 4.09 -19.25 22.10
CA ALA A 208 3.58 -20.09 21.01
C ALA A 208 2.28 -19.56 20.40
N ILE A 209 1.35 -19.08 21.23
CA ILE A 209 0.07 -18.51 20.77
C ILE A 209 0.28 -17.30 19.84
N LEU A 210 1.26 -16.43 20.14
CA LEU A 210 1.54 -15.28 19.28
C LEU A 210 2.16 -15.71 17.96
N ARG A 211 3.02 -16.74 17.96
CA ARG A 211 3.59 -17.31 16.73
C ARG A 211 2.51 -17.89 15.83
N ASP A 212 1.62 -18.72 16.39
CA ASP A 212 0.52 -19.33 15.62
C ASP A 212 -0.41 -18.28 15.01
N VAL A 213 -0.67 -17.19 15.75
CA VAL A 213 -1.47 -16.06 15.22
C VAL A 213 -0.69 -15.28 14.16
N ALA A 214 0.61 -15.07 14.37
CA ALA A 214 1.46 -14.36 13.41
C ALA A 214 1.49 -15.07 12.05
N GLU A 215 1.59 -16.41 12.05
CA GLU A 215 1.60 -17.22 10.82
C GLU A 215 0.35 -17.05 9.93
N VAL A 216 -0.75 -16.59 10.51
CA VAL A 216 -1.95 -16.28 9.72
C VAL A 216 -1.89 -14.88 9.12
N LEU A 217 -1.10 -13.97 9.68
CA LEU A 217 -1.12 -12.55 9.33
C LEU A 217 -0.32 -12.26 8.04
N PRO A 218 -0.86 -11.45 7.11
CA PRO A 218 -0.17 -11.11 5.87
C PRO A 218 1.11 -10.30 6.08
N LEU A 219 1.21 -9.53 7.17
CA LEU A 219 2.40 -8.74 7.47
C LEU A 219 3.60 -9.63 7.83
N LYS A 220 3.37 -10.73 8.55
CA LYS A 220 4.40 -11.73 8.85
C LYS A 220 5.04 -12.24 7.57
N HIS A 221 4.23 -12.74 6.64
CA HIS A 221 4.71 -13.29 5.36
C HIS A 221 5.43 -12.25 4.49
N LEU A 222 5.02 -10.99 4.58
CA LEU A 222 5.75 -9.91 3.92
C LEU A 222 7.12 -9.70 4.55
N VAL A 223 7.18 -9.64 5.89
CA VAL A 223 8.44 -9.43 6.63
C VAL A 223 9.40 -10.59 6.39
N ASP A 224 8.93 -11.83 6.41
CA ASP A 224 9.77 -13.02 6.12
C ASP A 224 10.40 -12.96 4.74
N GLY A 225 9.60 -12.64 3.72
CA GLY A 225 10.10 -12.52 2.36
C GLY A 225 11.09 -11.35 2.19
N LEU A 226 10.85 -10.23 2.86
CA LEU A 226 11.77 -9.09 2.87
C LEU A 226 13.05 -9.42 3.65
N SER A 227 12.96 -10.11 4.79
CA SER A 227 14.11 -10.54 5.58
C SER A 227 14.98 -11.52 4.82
N GLY A 228 14.37 -12.55 4.19
CA GLY A 228 15.10 -13.48 3.33
C GLY A 228 15.88 -12.79 2.22
N ALA A 229 15.23 -11.83 1.53
CA ALA A 229 15.86 -11.06 0.46
C ALA A 229 16.96 -10.10 0.95
N MET A 230 16.72 -9.43 2.09
CA MET A 230 17.61 -8.37 2.60
C MET A 230 18.80 -8.95 3.37
N VAL A 231 18.54 -9.89 4.27
CA VAL A 231 19.53 -10.36 5.25
C VAL A 231 20.22 -11.64 4.77
N HIS A 232 19.43 -12.61 4.29
CA HIS A 232 19.94 -13.93 3.95
C HIS A 232 20.32 -14.07 2.45
N GLY A 233 19.94 -13.09 1.60
CA GLY A 233 20.19 -13.17 0.16
C GLY A 233 19.41 -14.29 -0.53
N GLU A 234 18.28 -14.69 0.05
CA GLU A 234 17.46 -15.78 -0.43
C GLU A 234 16.56 -15.33 -1.57
N GLY A 235 16.48 -16.16 -2.61
CA GLY A 235 15.63 -15.90 -3.76
C GLY A 235 14.15 -16.15 -3.46
N VAL A 236 13.30 -15.70 -4.37
CA VAL A 236 11.84 -15.82 -4.29
C VAL A 236 11.35 -17.24 -3.96
N GLY A 237 12.05 -18.26 -4.48
CA GLY A 237 11.68 -19.67 -4.29
C GLY A 237 11.78 -20.16 -2.84
N ALA A 238 12.70 -19.63 -2.04
CA ALA A 238 12.88 -20.01 -0.64
C ALA A 238 11.64 -19.64 0.21
N HIS A 239 10.97 -18.54 -0.13
CA HIS A 239 9.78 -18.04 0.56
C HIS A 239 8.51 -18.15 -0.29
N ALA A 240 8.38 -19.19 -1.11
CA ALA A 240 7.19 -19.41 -1.94
C ALA A 240 5.89 -19.54 -1.12
N GLY A 241 5.97 -20.12 0.09
CA GLY A 241 4.85 -20.18 1.04
C GLY A 241 4.34 -18.81 1.44
N SER A 242 5.25 -17.87 1.73
CA SER A 242 4.91 -16.49 2.06
C SER A 242 4.26 -15.75 0.89
N LEU A 243 4.73 -15.98 -0.33
CA LEU A 243 4.06 -15.44 -1.53
C LEU A 243 2.67 -16.01 -1.74
N LEU A 244 2.47 -17.31 -1.50
CA LEU A 244 1.14 -17.93 -1.57
C LEU A 244 0.20 -17.33 -0.53
N ALA A 245 0.66 -17.14 0.70
CA ALA A 245 -0.12 -16.52 1.77
C ALA A 245 -0.51 -15.06 1.40
N LEU A 246 0.43 -14.27 0.90
CA LEU A 246 0.14 -12.91 0.39
C LEU A 246 -0.85 -12.95 -0.77
N GLY A 247 -0.74 -13.93 -1.66
CA GLY A 247 -1.69 -14.16 -2.77
C GLY A 247 -3.10 -14.49 -2.26
N LEU A 248 -3.23 -15.36 -1.26
CA LEU A 248 -4.50 -15.71 -0.63
C LEU A 248 -5.14 -14.49 0.04
N TRP A 249 -4.37 -13.72 0.82
CA TRP A 249 -4.86 -12.50 1.43
C TRP A 249 -5.25 -11.44 0.39
N THR A 250 -4.51 -11.35 -0.72
CA THR A 250 -4.89 -10.51 -1.86
C THR A 250 -6.25 -10.93 -2.42
N ALA A 251 -6.46 -12.23 -2.64
CA ALA A 251 -7.74 -12.75 -3.13
C ALA A 251 -8.90 -12.45 -2.16
N VAL A 252 -8.69 -12.64 -0.86
CA VAL A 252 -9.66 -12.28 0.20
C VAL A 252 -9.97 -10.78 0.13
N GLY A 253 -8.93 -9.94 0.12
CA GLY A 253 -9.08 -8.48 0.04
C GLY A 253 -9.84 -8.04 -1.22
N LEU A 254 -9.53 -8.61 -2.38
CA LEU A 254 -10.23 -8.31 -3.64
C LEU A 254 -11.69 -8.75 -3.60
N VAL A 255 -11.99 -9.95 -3.09
CA VAL A 255 -13.38 -10.43 -2.96
C VAL A 255 -14.18 -9.52 -2.05
N LEU A 256 -13.64 -9.15 -0.90
CA LEU A 256 -14.28 -8.22 0.04
C LEU A 256 -14.43 -6.83 -0.58
N ALA A 257 -13.41 -6.34 -1.27
CA ALA A 257 -13.47 -5.07 -2.00
C ALA A 257 -14.57 -5.08 -3.06
N ILE A 258 -14.65 -6.11 -3.92
CA ILE A 258 -15.64 -6.19 -4.99
C ILE A 258 -17.06 -6.33 -4.43
N ARG A 259 -17.27 -7.17 -3.41
CA ARG A 259 -18.58 -7.41 -2.81
C ARG A 259 -19.08 -6.23 -1.97
N GLY A 260 -18.16 -5.52 -1.30
CA GLY A 260 -18.49 -4.41 -0.42
C GLY A 260 -18.53 -3.04 -1.12
N PHE A 261 -18.02 -2.93 -2.36
CA PHE A 261 -17.80 -1.64 -3.01
C PHE A 261 -19.11 -0.90 -3.28
N SER A 262 -19.27 0.23 -2.60
CA SER A 262 -20.39 1.14 -2.81
C SER A 262 -19.84 2.50 -3.26
N TRP A 263 -20.39 3.01 -4.36
CA TRP A 263 -20.05 4.33 -4.90
C TRP A 263 -20.73 5.47 -4.14
N ASP A 264 -21.73 5.14 -3.34
CA ASP A 264 -22.52 6.11 -2.59
C ASP A 264 -22.06 6.21 -1.13
N ALA A 265 -22.10 7.43 -0.59
CA ALA A 265 -21.91 7.65 0.84
C ALA A 265 -22.97 6.85 1.60
N ARG A 266 -22.57 6.12 2.66
CA ARG A 266 -23.54 5.53 3.58
C ARG A 266 -24.28 6.67 4.26
N ARG A 267 -25.59 6.69 4.13
CA ARG A 267 -26.41 7.58 4.95
C ARG A 267 -26.29 7.08 6.39
N ALA A 268 -25.77 7.94 7.25
CA ALA A 268 -25.78 7.69 8.69
C ALA A 268 -27.22 7.73 9.19
#